data_27bfa13a2fb3bc906f89067ee64ebbef
#
_entry.id   27bfa13a2fb3bc906f89067ee64ebbef
#
_cell.length_a   1.000
_cell.length_b   1.000
_cell.length_c   1.000
_cell.angle_alpha   90.00
_cell.angle_beta   90.00
_cell.angle_gamma   90.00
#
_symmetry.space_group_name_H-M   'P 1'
#
loop_
_entity.id
_entity.type
_entity.pdbx_description
1 polymer ?
#
loop_
_entity_poly.entity_id
_entity_poly.type
_entity_poly.pdbx_seq_one_letter_code
_entity_poly.pdbx_strand_id
1 'polypeptide(L)'
;LPYLLRKLILARDVLSFKLAANDRKVLEAAFPPERFTIPGHDPVKEYDAIEAYLKTYSDRTIRNVFWSGNNYALPQMPAAGGTKITYWYGDDEKKDRRSNIRFIKRYFPQIRIHGIPKMAHAELVIVHPEEFCRYAEKFLAGPAEAAQPVGTQDRRMTR
;
A
#
# COMPACT_ATOMS: atom_id res chain seq x y z
N LEU A 1 -19.67 8.76 6.00
CA LEU A 1 -19.18 10.01 6.57
C LEU A 1 -20.04 11.19 6.14
N PRO A 2 -20.30 12.19 7.03
CA PRO A 2 -20.99 13.44 6.68
C PRO A 2 -20.28 14.18 5.54
N TYR A 3 -21.05 14.86 4.69
CA TYR A 3 -20.52 15.52 3.49
C TYR A 3 -19.42 16.55 3.80
N LEU A 4 -19.60 17.34 4.87
CA LEU A 4 -18.59 18.32 5.28
C LEU A 4 -17.26 17.66 5.67
N LEU A 5 -17.30 16.54 6.40
CA LEU A 5 -16.10 15.81 6.79
C LEU A 5 -15.37 15.24 5.57
N ARG A 6 -16.11 14.74 4.56
CA ARG A 6 -15.51 14.29 3.29
C ARG A 6 -14.77 15.42 2.57
N LYS A 7 -15.32 16.65 2.58
CA LYS A 7 -14.64 17.80 1.99
C LYS A 7 -13.40 18.22 2.76
N LEU A 8 -13.40 18.13 4.08
CA LEU A 8 -12.22 18.42 4.90
C LEU A 8 -11.11 17.40 4.65
N ILE A 9 -11.46 16.12 4.57
CA ILE A 9 -10.49 15.05 4.21
C ILE A 9 -9.91 15.32 2.82
N LEU A 10 -10.74 15.61 1.83
CA LEU A 10 -10.29 15.96 0.49
C LEU A 10 -9.33 17.16 0.49
N ALA A 11 -9.66 18.22 1.21
CA ALA A 11 -8.81 19.41 1.29
C ALA A 11 -7.44 19.08 1.90
N ARG A 12 -7.41 18.29 2.97
CA ARG A 12 -6.18 17.79 3.59
C ARG A 12 -5.35 17.00 2.59
N ASP A 13 -5.96 16.03 1.90
CA ASP A 13 -5.24 15.12 1.00
C ASP A 13 -4.67 15.86 -0.22
N VAL A 14 -5.45 16.80 -0.77
CA VAL A 14 -4.98 17.68 -1.87
C VAL A 14 -3.82 18.55 -1.40
N LEU A 15 -3.89 19.13 -0.20
CA LEU A 15 -2.82 19.93 0.37
C LEU A 15 -1.56 19.09 0.59
N SER A 16 -1.69 17.90 1.19
CA SER A 16 -0.55 16.99 1.42
C SER A 16 0.15 16.60 0.12
N PHE A 17 -0.63 16.28 -0.92
CA PHE A 17 -0.09 15.98 -2.24
C PHE A 17 0.69 17.17 -2.83
N LYS A 18 0.12 18.37 -2.77
CA LYS A 18 0.78 19.57 -3.29
C LYS A 18 2.05 19.92 -2.52
N LEU A 19 2.05 19.73 -1.22
CA LEU A 19 3.24 19.92 -0.41
C LEU A 19 4.33 18.92 -0.82
N ALA A 20 4.01 17.64 -0.92
CA ALA A 20 4.97 16.62 -1.36
C ALA A 20 5.50 16.87 -2.79
N ALA A 21 4.67 17.41 -3.68
CA ALA A 21 5.08 17.75 -5.04
C ALA A 21 6.01 18.97 -5.15
N ASN A 22 6.09 19.83 -4.12
CA ASN A 22 6.81 21.10 -4.16
C ASN A 22 7.84 21.27 -3.04
N ASP A 23 7.89 20.35 -2.09
CA ASP A 23 8.83 20.37 -0.97
C ASP A 23 9.46 18.99 -0.80
N ARG A 24 10.73 18.88 -1.14
CA ARG A 24 11.53 17.65 -1.03
C ARG A 24 11.48 17.05 0.39
N LYS A 25 11.53 17.86 1.43
CA LYS A 25 11.49 17.37 2.81
C LYS A 25 10.18 16.71 3.14
N VAL A 26 9.07 17.23 2.60
CA VAL A 26 7.74 16.62 2.78
C VAL A 26 7.65 15.31 2.02
N LEU A 27 8.21 15.24 0.81
CA LEU A 27 8.26 14.01 0.02
C LEU A 27 9.09 12.93 0.71
N GLU A 28 10.29 13.27 1.19
CA GLU A 28 11.17 12.36 1.92
C GLU A 28 10.56 11.91 3.26
N ALA A 29 9.81 12.77 3.95
CA ALA A 29 9.09 12.38 5.15
C ALA A 29 7.94 11.39 4.87
N ALA A 30 7.30 11.49 3.70
CA ALA A 30 6.27 10.55 3.27
C ALA A 30 6.85 9.22 2.78
N PHE A 31 8.00 9.28 2.13
CA PHE A 31 8.73 8.13 1.57
C PHE A 31 10.20 8.22 1.99
N PRO A 32 10.56 7.79 3.21
CA PRO A 32 11.92 7.91 3.72
C PRO A 32 12.94 7.20 2.81
N PRO A 33 14.05 7.88 2.43
CA PRO A 33 15.05 7.33 1.49
C PRO A 33 15.62 5.99 1.94
N GLU A 34 15.85 5.81 3.23
CA GLU A 34 16.37 4.56 3.82
C GLU A 34 15.46 3.35 3.61
N ARG A 35 14.21 3.58 3.23
CA ARG A 35 13.20 2.51 2.99
C ARG A 35 12.75 2.43 1.54
N PHE A 36 12.73 3.54 0.83
CA PHE A 36 12.12 3.64 -0.51
C PHE A 36 13.13 3.82 -1.64
N THR A 37 14.44 3.86 -1.35
CA THR A 37 15.45 3.81 -2.41
C THR A 37 15.54 2.40 -2.97
N ILE A 38 15.40 2.27 -4.28
CA ILE A 38 15.56 1.01 -4.99
C ILE A 38 17.04 0.62 -4.97
N PRO A 39 17.40 -0.62 -4.59
CA PRO A 39 18.80 -1.03 -4.56
C PRO A 39 19.52 -0.81 -5.89
N GLY A 40 20.66 -0.12 -5.84
CA GLY A 40 21.45 0.23 -7.03
C GLY A 40 21.04 1.52 -7.75
N HIS A 41 20.01 2.21 -7.27
CA HIS A 41 19.59 3.50 -7.80
C HIS A 41 20.17 4.67 -6.98
N ASP A 42 20.26 5.82 -7.63
CA ASP A 42 20.63 7.07 -6.99
C ASP A 42 19.39 7.72 -6.38
N PRO A 43 19.30 7.82 -5.03
CA PRO A 43 18.10 8.35 -4.38
C PRO A 43 17.77 9.80 -4.81
N VAL A 44 18.78 10.61 -5.08
CA VAL A 44 18.54 12.00 -5.50
C VAL A 44 17.80 12.03 -6.83
N LYS A 45 18.24 11.25 -7.80
CA LYS A 45 17.61 11.17 -9.13
C LYS A 45 16.22 10.56 -9.05
N GLU A 46 16.00 9.57 -8.18
CA GLU A 46 14.67 8.99 -7.96
C GLU A 46 13.69 10.04 -7.44
N TYR A 47 14.07 10.80 -6.44
CA TYR A 47 13.20 11.86 -5.90
C TYR A 47 12.98 13.00 -6.89
N ASP A 48 13.98 13.37 -7.69
CA ASP A 48 13.83 14.36 -8.77
C ASP A 48 12.80 13.89 -9.80
N ALA A 49 12.84 12.61 -10.16
CA ALA A 49 11.88 12.01 -11.08
C ALA A 49 10.46 11.97 -10.47
N ILE A 50 10.33 11.61 -9.19
CA ILE A 50 9.05 11.60 -8.48
C ILE A 50 8.46 13.02 -8.42
N GLU A 51 9.24 14.02 -8.02
CA GLU A 51 8.78 15.41 -7.97
C GLU A 51 8.33 15.91 -9.35
N ALA A 52 9.13 15.66 -10.38
CA ALA A 52 8.78 16.01 -11.75
C ALA A 52 7.46 15.36 -12.15
N TYR A 53 7.27 14.09 -11.83
CA TYR A 53 6.02 13.36 -12.11
C TYR A 53 4.83 13.92 -11.34
N LEU A 54 4.97 14.17 -10.04
CA LEU A 54 3.89 14.73 -9.22
C LEU A 54 3.44 16.10 -9.74
N LYS A 55 4.35 16.93 -10.24
CA LYS A 55 4.05 18.25 -10.81
C LYS A 55 3.27 18.19 -12.13
N THR A 56 3.21 17.04 -12.81
CA THR A 56 2.39 16.88 -14.04
C THR A 56 0.88 16.85 -13.74
N TYR A 57 0.47 16.57 -12.50
CA TYR A 57 -0.94 16.45 -12.18
C TYR A 57 -1.62 17.81 -12.03
N SER A 58 -2.71 18.00 -12.77
CA SER A 58 -3.56 19.18 -12.59
C SER A 58 -4.33 19.13 -11.26
N ASP A 59 -4.70 20.30 -10.73
CA ASP A 59 -5.56 20.41 -9.54
C ASP A 59 -6.84 19.59 -9.67
N ARG A 60 -7.43 19.57 -10.86
CA ARG A 60 -8.63 18.78 -11.17
C ARG A 60 -8.36 17.29 -11.02
N THR A 61 -7.25 16.80 -11.56
CA THR A 61 -6.87 15.39 -11.47
C THR A 61 -6.66 14.99 -10.01
N ILE A 62 -5.88 15.76 -9.25
CA ILE A 62 -5.60 15.49 -7.85
C ILE A 62 -6.91 15.42 -7.05
N ARG A 63 -7.81 16.41 -7.19
CA ARG A 63 -9.10 16.41 -6.51
C ARG A 63 -9.97 15.22 -6.88
N ASN A 64 -10.04 14.87 -8.16
CA ASN A 64 -10.86 13.76 -8.62
C ASN A 64 -10.35 12.41 -8.10
N VAL A 65 -9.04 12.18 -8.09
CA VAL A 65 -8.42 10.96 -7.57
C VAL A 65 -8.74 10.80 -6.08
N PHE A 66 -8.47 11.81 -5.27
CA PHE A 66 -8.75 11.73 -3.82
C PHE A 66 -10.25 11.69 -3.53
N TRP A 67 -11.08 12.42 -4.27
CA TRP A 67 -12.52 12.35 -4.09
C TRP A 67 -13.04 10.94 -4.37
N SER A 68 -12.64 10.33 -5.49
CA SER A 68 -13.04 8.97 -5.85
C SER A 68 -12.56 7.94 -4.83
N GLY A 69 -11.28 7.99 -4.44
CA GLY A 69 -10.72 7.07 -3.45
C GLY A 69 -11.40 7.17 -2.08
N ASN A 70 -11.62 8.40 -1.59
CA ASN A 70 -12.21 8.63 -0.27
C ASN A 70 -13.73 8.38 -0.21
N ASN A 71 -14.40 8.32 -1.35
CA ASN A 71 -15.86 8.13 -1.45
C ASN A 71 -16.25 6.84 -2.17
N TYR A 72 -15.29 6.00 -2.48
CA TYR A 72 -15.57 4.72 -3.12
C TYR A 72 -16.44 3.84 -2.22
N ALA A 73 -17.50 3.30 -2.79
CA ALA A 73 -18.33 2.30 -2.17
C ALA A 73 -18.30 1.05 -3.05
N LEU A 74 -18.01 -0.10 -2.45
CA LEU A 74 -18.13 -1.37 -3.17
C LEU A 74 -19.60 -1.56 -3.58
N PRO A 75 -19.89 -1.80 -4.87
CA PRO A 75 -21.22 -2.23 -5.28
C PRO A 75 -21.56 -3.54 -4.60
N GLN A 76 -22.86 -3.84 -4.48
CA GLN A 76 -23.29 -5.18 -4.10
C GLN A 76 -22.83 -6.15 -5.20
N MET A 77 -21.73 -6.83 -4.95
CA MET A 77 -21.24 -7.84 -5.87
C MET A 77 -21.80 -9.20 -5.48
N PRO A 78 -22.23 -10.03 -6.45
CA PRO A 78 -22.45 -11.43 -6.15
C PRO A 78 -21.16 -12.01 -5.57
N ALA A 79 -21.30 -12.93 -4.62
CA ALA A 79 -20.15 -13.61 -4.06
C ALA A 79 -19.22 -14.04 -5.20
N ALA A 80 -17.95 -13.68 -5.09
CA ALA A 80 -16.95 -13.94 -6.14
C ALA A 80 -16.78 -15.45 -6.30
N GLY A 81 -17.69 -16.07 -7.08
CA GLY A 81 -17.78 -17.51 -7.26
C GLY A 81 -16.46 -18.09 -7.71
N GLY A 82 -15.74 -18.78 -6.81
CA GLY A 82 -14.48 -19.45 -7.09
C GLY A 82 -13.25 -18.53 -7.25
N THR A 83 -13.38 -17.21 -7.26
CA THR A 83 -12.24 -16.29 -7.35
C THR A 83 -11.44 -16.30 -6.05
N LYS A 84 -10.16 -16.62 -6.14
CA LYS A 84 -9.24 -16.51 -5.01
C LYS A 84 -8.90 -15.01 -4.81
N ILE A 85 -9.12 -14.52 -3.60
CA ILE A 85 -8.80 -13.13 -3.23
C ILE A 85 -7.84 -13.15 -2.05
N THR A 86 -6.82 -12.33 -2.10
CA THR A 86 -5.92 -12.06 -0.98
C THR A 86 -5.74 -10.55 -0.81
N TYR A 87 -5.52 -10.14 0.43
CA TYR A 87 -5.22 -8.76 0.79
C TYR A 87 -3.88 -8.73 1.53
N TRP A 88 -2.91 -8.05 0.95
CA TRP A 88 -1.58 -7.86 1.54
C TRP A 88 -1.41 -6.43 2.01
N TYR A 89 -0.75 -6.27 3.14
CA TYR A 89 -0.41 -4.96 3.70
C TYR A 89 0.92 -5.05 4.45
N GLY A 90 1.65 -3.95 4.55
CA GLY A 90 2.85 -3.89 5.39
C GLY A 90 2.49 -3.84 6.88
N ASP A 91 3.18 -4.60 7.71
CA ASP A 91 2.86 -4.69 9.15
C ASP A 91 2.99 -3.36 9.88
N ASP A 92 3.82 -2.45 9.40
CA ASP A 92 4.00 -1.12 9.99
C ASP A 92 2.72 -0.26 9.87
N GLU A 93 1.88 -0.52 8.87
CA GLU A 93 0.59 0.18 8.68
C GLU A 93 -0.62 -0.58 9.29
N LYS A 94 -0.39 -1.65 10.04
CA LYS A 94 -1.46 -2.52 10.59
C LYS A 94 -2.54 -1.77 11.35
N LYS A 95 -2.17 -0.72 12.11
CA LYS A 95 -3.14 0.09 12.87
C LYS A 95 -4.09 0.81 11.92
N ASP A 96 -3.56 1.40 10.85
CA ASP A 96 -4.33 2.21 9.90
C ASP A 96 -5.20 1.32 9.00
N ARG A 97 -4.80 0.07 8.77
CA ARG A 97 -5.52 -0.90 7.94
C ARG A 97 -6.65 -1.65 8.66
N ARG A 98 -6.82 -1.48 9.97
CA ARG A 98 -7.86 -2.19 10.74
C ARG A 98 -9.28 -2.00 10.20
N SER A 99 -9.62 -0.78 9.80
CA SER A 99 -10.92 -0.46 9.22
C SER A 99 -11.10 -1.10 7.85
N ASN A 100 -10.05 -1.05 7.01
CA ASN A 100 -10.04 -1.63 5.67
C ASN A 100 -10.19 -3.16 5.75
N ILE A 101 -9.43 -3.80 6.66
CA ILE A 101 -9.49 -5.26 6.87
C ILE A 101 -10.89 -5.69 7.31
N ARG A 102 -11.52 -4.97 8.25
CA ARG A 102 -12.89 -5.26 8.69
C ARG A 102 -13.89 -5.10 7.55
N PHE A 103 -13.74 -4.04 6.77
CA PHE A 103 -14.58 -3.78 5.62
C PHE A 103 -14.46 -4.89 4.57
N ILE A 104 -13.24 -5.24 4.16
CA ILE A 104 -12.99 -6.27 3.15
C ILE A 104 -13.50 -7.64 3.60
N LYS A 105 -13.27 -8.04 4.86
CA LYS A 105 -13.78 -9.30 5.43
C LYS A 105 -15.31 -9.38 5.41
N ARG A 106 -16.00 -8.25 5.55
CA ARG A 106 -17.47 -8.21 5.48
C ARG A 106 -17.99 -8.55 4.09
N TYR A 107 -17.31 -8.11 3.04
CA TYR A 107 -17.69 -8.35 1.65
C TYR A 107 -17.13 -9.66 1.08
N PHE A 108 -15.98 -10.08 1.56
CA PHE A 108 -15.26 -11.28 1.13
C PHE A 108 -14.86 -12.12 2.35
N PRO A 109 -15.79 -12.85 2.98
CA PRO A 109 -15.52 -13.60 4.22
C PRO A 109 -14.37 -14.62 4.08
N GLN A 110 -14.17 -15.18 2.89
CA GLN A 110 -13.13 -16.16 2.58
C GLN A 110 -11.75 -15.54 2.22
N ILE A 111 -11.64 -14.21 2.25
CA ILE A 111 -10.39 -13.54 1.87
C ILE A 111 -9.24 -13.92 2.81
N ARG A 112 -8.10 -14.18 2.22
CA ARG A 112 -6.86 -14.36 2.99
C ARG A 112 -6.21 -13.00 3.24
N ILE A 113 -5.86 -12.74 4.49
CA ILE A 113 -5.22 -11.48 4.91
C ILE A 113 -3.78 -11.79 5.33
N HIS A 114 -2.83 -11.12 4.72
CA HIS A 114 -1.40 -11.29 5.01
C HIS A 114 -0.77 -9.94 5.37
N GLY A 115 -0.23 -9.86 6.58
CA GLY A 115 0.69 -8.80 6.96
C GLY A 115 2.10 -9.17 6.50
N ILE A 116 2.76 -8.29 5.76
CA ILE A 116 4.14 -8.48 5.34
C ILE A 116 5.05 -7.86 6.39
N PRO A 117 5.90 -8.66 7.07
CA PRO A 117 6.68 -8.18 8.19
C PRO A 117 7.64 -7.04 7.80
N LYS A 118 7.71 -6.01 8.65
CA LYS A 118 8.66 -4.89 8.51
C LYS A 118 8.53 -4.09 7.22
N MET A 119 7.37 -4.11 6.58
CA MET A 119 7.09 -3.33 5.37
C MET A 119 6.15 -2.18 5.68
N ALA A 120 6.41 -1.03 5.06
CA ALA A 120 5.51 0.11 5.01
C ALA A 120 4.51 -0.01 3.86
N HIS A 121 3.72 1.05 3.66
CA HIS A 121 2.74 1.11 2.57
C HIS A 121 3.42 1.04 1.20
N ALA A 122 2.98 0.08 0.39
CA ALA A 122 3.47 -0.17 -0.97
C ALA A 122 4.98 -0.52 -1.10
N GLU A 123 5.75 -0.57 -0.02
CA GLU A 123 7.18 -0.84 -0.03
C GLU A 123 7.52 -2.17 -0.73
N LEU A 124 6.74 -3.23 -0.46
CA LEU A 124 6.94 -4.53 -1.11
C LEU A 124 6.89 -4.45 -2.65
N VAL A 125 5.97 -3.66 -3.19
CA VAL A 125 5.79 -3.56 -4.65
C VAL A 125 6.80 -2.63 -5.28
N ILE A 126 7.15 -1.54 -4.60
CA ILE A 126 8.00 -0.47 -5.14
C ILE A 126 9.48 -0.85 -5.01
N VAL A 127 9.88 -1.34 -3.83
CA VAL A 127 11.30 -1.53 -3.48
C VAL A 127 11.74 -2.99 -3.63
N HIS A 128 10.80 -3.93 -3.44
CA HIS A 128 11.09 -5.37 -3.45
C HIS A 128 10.25 -6.14 -4.48
N PRO A 129 10.27 -5.75 -5.78
CA PRO A 129 9.40 -6.34 -6.80
C PRO A 129 9.61 -7.84 -7.00
N GLU A 130 10.83 -8.33 -6.84
CA GLU A 130 11.11 -9.77 -6.93
C GLU A 130 10.46 -10.56 -5.78
N GLU A 131 10.46 -9.98 -4.58
CA GLU A 131 9.78 -10.58 -3.43
C GLU A 131 8.27 -10.57 -3.62
N PHE A 132 7.73 -9.47 -4.13
CA PHE A 132 6.32 -9.40 -4.52
C PHE A 132 5.96 -10.50 -5.53
N CYS A 133 6.74 -10.72 -6.57
CA CYS A 133 6.52 -11.79 -7.54
C CYS A 133 6.50 -13.17 -6.87
N ARG A 134 7.44 -13.45 -5.96
CA ARG A 134 7.46 -14.71 -5.21
C ARG A 134 6.20 -14.94 -4.36
N TYR A 135 5.69 -13.89 -3.73
CA TYR A 135 4.40 -13.97 -2.99
C TYR A 135 3.24 -14.23 -3.95
N ALA A 136 3.21 -13.54 -5.10
CA ALA A 136 2.17 -13.72 -6.10
C ALA A 136 2.17 -15.14 -6.68
N GLU A 137 3.33 -15.68 -7.03
CA GLU A 137 3.50 -17.04 -7.54
C GLU A 137 2.98 -18.08 -6.54
N LYS A 138 3.37 -17.97 -5.27
CA LYS A 138 2.88 -18.86 -4.20
C LYS A 138 1.37 -18.78 -4.04
N PHE A 139 0.80 -17.58 -4.17
CA PHE A 139 -0.65 -17.40 -4.10
C PHE A 139 -1.35 -18.06 -5.29
N LEU A 140 -0.79 -17.93 -6.48
CA LEU A 140 -1.36 -18.48 -7.73
C LEU A 140 -1.22 -20.01 -7.82
N ALA A 141 -0.12 -20.57 -7.33
CA ALA A 141 0.15 -22.02 -7.36
C ALA A 141 -0.89 -22.87 -6.58
N GLY A 142 -1.64 -22.28 -5.65
CA GLY A 142 -2.76 -22.97 -4.99
C GLY A 142 -2.54 -23.36 -3.52
N PRO A 143 -3.48 -24.09 -2.90
CA PRO A 143 -3.57 -24.25 -1.45
C PRO A 143 -2.50 -25.12 -0.79
N ALA A 144 -1.73 -25.92 -1.54
CA ALA A 144 -0.78 -26.87 -0.96
C ALA A 144 0.48 -26.21 -0.37
N GLU A 145 0.89 -25.03 -0.86
CA GLU A 145 2.17 -24.40 -0.47
C GLU A 145 2.01 -23.15 0.41
N ALA A 146 0.80 -22.59 0.51
CA ALA A 146 0.55 -21.32 1.21
C ALA A 146 0.40 -21.47 2.74
N ALA A 147 0.54 -22.66 3.30
CA ALA A 147 0.19 -22.95 4.71
C ALA A 147 1.38 -22.94 5.69
N GLN A 148 2.60 -22.64 5.27
CA GLN A 148 3.70 -22.51 6.22
C GLN A 148 4.00 -21.04 6.52
N PRO A 149 3.88 -20.58 7.79
CA PRO A 149 4.49 -19.34 8.20
C PRO A 149 6.00 -19.49 7.97
N VAL A 150 6.61 -18.49 7.32
CA VAL A 150 8.07 -18.39 7.22
C VAL A 150 8.61 -18.43 8.64
N GLY A 151 9.16 -19.58 9.03
CA GLY A 151 9.70 -19.81 10.35
C GLY A 151 10.82 -18.80 10.60
N THR A 152 10.71 -18.09 11.70
CA THR A 152 11.81 -17.45 12.39
C THR A 152 12.93 -18.48 12.54
N GLN A 153 13.95 -18.39 11.69
CA GLN A 153 15.22 -19.08 11.98
C GLN A 153 15.80 -18.43 13.23
N ASP A 154 15.54 -19.06 14.35
CA ASP A 154 16.18 -18.82 15.64
C ASP A 154 17.68 -19.13 15.47
N ARG A 155 18.49 -18.09 15.23
CA ARG A 155 19.93 -18.19 15.33
C ARG A 155 20.29 -18.34 16.80
N ARG A 156 20.10 -19.51 17.37
CA ARG A 156 20.79 -19.88 18.60
C ARG A 156 22.23 -20.23 18.25
N MET A 157 23.08 -19.37 18.77
CA MET A 157 24.51 -19.56 18.99
C MET A 157 24.86 -20.99 19.38
N THR A 158 25.87 -21.53 18.71
CA THR A 158 26.74 -22.54 19.33
C THR A 158 28.07 -21.88 19.69
N ARG A 159 28.46 -22.09 20.88
CA ARG A 159 29.71 -21.68 21.55
C ARG A 159 30.95 -22.22 20.84
#